data_b91499a5a3a08668d422a65a45625271
#
_entry.id   b91499a5a3a08668d422a65a45625271
#
_cell.length_a   1.000
_cell.length_b   1.000
_cell.length_c   1.000
_cell.angle_alpha   90.00
_cell.angle_beta   90.00
_cell.angle_gamma   90.00
#
_symmetry.space_group_name_H-M   'P 1'
#
loop_
_entity.id
_entity.type
_entity.pdbx_description
1 polymer ?
#
loop_
_entity_poly.entity_id
_entity_poly.type
_entity_poly.pdbx_seq_one_letter_code
_entity_poly.pdbx_strand_id
1 'polypeptide(L)'
;MAAGMGSRYGGLKQIDPVGAHGEKIIDYSLFDARRAGFKKALFIIKEELLPDFQEAVFQKVSQRLEDVPQGVEIPEGRQKPWGTGQATLAAARVLENTPYAVINADDFYGREAFEKIYQFLKNAQDGAKLDFAMVGYYVKNTVTENGYVSRGVCQVEGGMLQSVTERTHIEKRPEGIAYTEDGGSTWNPLAPDTVVSMNLWGFTP
;
A
#
# COMPACT_ATOMS: atom_id res chain seq x y z
N MET A 1 1.19 -5.94 -2.20
CA MET A 1 2.66 -6.05 -2.12
C MET A 1 3.02 -6.70 -0.80
N ALA A 2 3.68 -7.86 -0.80
CA ALA A 2 3.99 -8.66 0.39
C ALA A 2 5.51 -8.83 0.60
N ALA A 3 6.33 -7.90 0.08
CA ALA A 3 7.79 -8.02 0.07
C ALA A 3 8.51 -7.32 1.25
N GLY A 4 7.77 -6.66 2.16
CA GLY A 4 8.32 -5.96 3.32
C GLY A 4 8.57 -6.91 4.50
N MET A 5 9.81 -6.99 4.99
CA MET A 5 10.04 -7.47 6.35
C MET A 5 9.74 -6.34 7.32
N GLY A 6 8.76 -6.54 8.20
CA GLY A 6 8.46 -5.59 9.28
C GLY A 6 9.65 -5.48 10.22
N SER A 7 10.55 -4.54 9.97
CA SER A 7 11.79 -4.35 10.74
C SER A 7 11.58 -4.15 12.26
N ARG A 8 10.36 -3.88 12.68
CA ARG A 8 9.96 -3.69 14.09
C ARG A 8 9.33 -4.94 14.72
N TYR A 9 8.92 -5.95 13.91
CA TYR A 9 8.13 -7.10 14.39
C TYR A 9 8.92 -8.40 14.45
N GLY A 10 10.12 -8.49 13.87
CA GLY A 10 10.98 -9.67 13.88
C GLY A 10 10.45 -10.89 13.10
N GLY A 11 9.35 -10.74 12.32
CA GLY A 11 8.69 -11.81 11.56
C GLY A 11 7.94 -11.30 10.33
N LEU A 12 7.30 -12.23 9.62
CA LEU A 12 6.47 -11.96 8.44
C LEU A 12 5.05 -11.56 8.89
N LYS A 13 4.81 -10.29 9.17
CA LYS A 13 3.49 -9.76 9.56
C LYS A 13 2.35 -10.17 8.62
N GLN A 14 2.66 -10.40 7.35
CA GLN A 14 1.68 -10.69 6.32
C GLN A 14 1.03 -12.08 6.49
N ILE A 15 1.68 -12.98 7.21
CA ILE A 15 1.20 -14.35 7.43
C ILE A 15 0.82 -14.65 8.89
N ASP A 16 0.99 -13.68 9.80
CA ASP A 16 0.58 -13.84 11.19
C ASP A 16 -0.95 -13.83 11.31
N PRO A 17 -1.54 -14.78 12.05
CA PRO A 17 -2.99 -14.81 12.25
C PRO A 17 -3.41 -13.66 13.19
N VAL A 18 -4.44 -12.91 12.76
CA VAL A 18 -5.05 -11.82 13.52
C VAL A 18 -6.52 -12.07 13.84
N GLY A 19 -7.16 -12.97 13.09
CA GLY A 19 -8.56 -13.34 13.27
C GLY A 19 -8.75 -14.51 14.25
N ALA A 20 -9.98 -14.68 14.74
CA ALA A 20 -10.34 -15.71 15.72
C ALA A 20 -10.18 -17.16 15.19
N HIS A 21 -10.17 -17.34 13.87
CA HIS A 21 -10.03 -18.64 13.20
C HIS A 21 -8.71 -18.77 12.42
N GLY A 22 -7.75 -17.88 12.69
CA GLY A 22 -6.44 -17.89 12.04
C GLY A 22 -6.37 -17.04 10.76
N GLU A 23 -7.37 -16.20 10.50
CA GLU A 23 -7.35 -15.29 9.35
C GLU A 23 -6.20 -14.30 9.48
N LYS A 24 -5.55 -14.02 8.37
CA LYS A 24 -4.48 -13.03 8.22
C LYS A 24 -5.08 -11.70 7.76
N ILE A 25 -4.36 -10.59 7.96
CA ILE A 25 -4.81 -9.27 7.46
C ILE A 25 -5.12 -9.31 5.97
N ILE A 26 -4.29 -9.97 5.18
CA ILE A 26 -4.47 -10.09 3.74
C ILE A 26 -5.76 -10.84 3.36
N ASP A 27 -6.23 -11.79 4.18
CA ASP A 27 -7.45 -12.54 3.90
C ASP A 27 -8.68 -11.62 3.91
N TYR A 28 -8.74 -10.67 4.85
CA TYR A 28 -9.78 -9.65 4.88
C TYR A 28 -9.73 -8.76 3.64
N SER A 29 -8.53 -8.31 3.23
CA SER A 29 -8.36 -7.49 2.03
C SER A 29 -8.79 -8.23 0.77
N LEU A 30 -8.44 -9.52 0.63
CA LEU A 30 -8.86 -10.34 -0.50
C LEU A 30 -10.37 -10.60 -0.52
N PHE A 31 -10.96 -10.83 0.64
CA PHE A 31 -12.41 -11.01 0.77
C PHE A 31 -13.16 -9.74 0.33
N ASP A 32 -12.75 -8.57 0.83
CA ASP A 32 -13.37 -7.30 0.48
C ASP A 32 -13.16 -6.93 -0.99
N ALA A 33 -11.96 -7.14 -1.52
CA ALA A 33 -11.66 -6.93 -2.94
C ALA A 33 -12.56 -7.80 -3.84
N ARG A 34 -12.70 -9.11 -3.51
CA ARG A 34 -13.58 -10.01 -4.25
C ARG A 34 -15.04 -9.53 -4.21
N ARG A 35 -15.53 -9.11 -3.05
CA ARG A 35 -16.89 -8.56 -2.91
C ARG A 35 -17.11 -7.30 -3.71
N ALA A 36 -16.10 -6.43 -3.81
CA ALA A 36 -16.13 -5.22 -4.65
C ALA A 36 -16.19 -5.53 -6.15
N GLY A 37 -15.69 -6.71 -6.57
CA GLY A 37 -15.74 -7.17 -7.97
C GLY A 37 -14.39 -7.51 -8.59
N PHE A 38 -13.29 -7.38 -7.86
CA PHE A 38 -11.97 -7.84 -8.33
C PHE A 38 -11.98 -9.36 -8.52
N LYS A 39 -11.43 -9.82 -9.64
CA LYS A 39 -11.47 -11.25 -10.02
C LYS A 39 -10.14 -11.96 -9.88
N LYS A 40 -9.04 -11.21 -9.88
CA LYS A 40 -7.67 -11.74 -9.79
C LYS A 40 -6.92 -11.03 -8.68
N ALA A 41 -6.07 -11.75 -7.97
CA ALA A 41 -5.09 -11.20 -7.05
C ALA A 41 -3.70 -11.64 -7.47
N LEU A 42 -2.76 -10.69 -7.51
CA LEU A 42 -1.36 -10.92 -7.85
C LEU A 42 -0.51 -10.57 -6.64
N PHE A 43 0.26 -11.52 -6.14
CA PHE A 43 1.19 -11.30 -5.04
C PHE A 43 2.58 -10.97 -5.57
N ILE A 44 3.10 -9.83 -5.15
CA ILE A 44 4.49 -9.45 -5.37
C ILE A 44 5.24 -9.80 -4.09
N ILE A 45 6.10 -10.79 -4.16
CA ILE A 45 6.82 -11.36 -3.02
C ILE A 45 8.31 -11.44 -3.32
N LYS A 46 9.12 -11.53 -2.28
CA LYS A 46 10.53 -11.92 -2.43
C LYS A 46 10.63 -13.41 -2.69
N GLU A 47 11.64 -13.82 -3.46
CA GLU A 47 11.87 -15.23 -3.79
C GLU A 47 12.05 -16.10 -2.53
N GLU A 48 12.68 -15.57 -1.51
CA GLU A 48 12.86 -16.21 -0.20
C GLU A 48 11.54 -16.57 0.51
N LEU A 49 10.45 -15.87 0.20
CA LEU A 49 9.12 -16.07 0.80
C LEU A 49 8.22 -17.02 -0.01
N LEU A 50 8.68 -17.50 -1.16
CA LEU A 50 7.93 -18.42 -2.01
C LEU A 50 7.44 -19.68 -1.27
N PRO A 51 8.24 -20.33 -0.40
CA PRO A 51 7.78 -21.51 0.33
C PRO A 51 6.59 -21.25 1.24
N ASP A 52 6.55 -20.09 1.89
CA ASP A 52 5.50 -19.71 2.85
C ASP A 52 4.17 -19.36 2.18
N PHE A 53 4.19 -19.12 0.87
CA PHE A 53 3.02 -18.81 0.05
C PHE A 53 2.62 -19.97 -0.88
N GLN A 54 3.06 -21.22 -0.63
CA GLN A 54 2.88 -22.34 -1.55
C GLN A 54 1.43 -22.77 -1.76
N GLU A 55 0.53 -22.58 -0.81
CA GLU A 55 -0.88 -23.00 -0.89
C GLU A 55 -1.84 -21.98 -1.50
N ALA A 56 -1.38 -20.77 -1.83
CA ALA A 56 -2.27 -19.75 -2.34
C ALA A 56 -2.59 -19.96 -3.83
N VAL A 57 -3.88 -19.97 -4.15
CA VAL A 57 -4.47 -20.05 -5.51
C VAL A 57 -4.17 -18.81 -6.36
N PHE A 58 -3.16 -18.01 -6.02
CA PHE A 58 -2.91 -16.70 -6.59
C PHE A 58 -1.66 -16.68 -7.47
N GLN A 59 -1.68 -15.84 -8.51
CA GLN A 59 -0.48 -15.55 -9.28
C GLN A 59 0.56 -14.86 -8.42
N LYS A 60 1.81 -15.28 -8.55
CA LYS A 60 2.95 -14.74 -7.80
C LYS A 60 3.98 -14.18 -8.78
N VAL A 61 4.55 -13.05 -8.45
CA VAL A 61 5.67 -12.44 -9.18
C VAL A 61 6.77 -12.11 -8.19
N SER A 62 7.97 -12.60 -8.47
CA SER A 62 9.16 -12.21 -7.73
C SER A 62 9.62 -10.83 -8.17
N GLN A 63 9.83 -9.92 -7.22
CA GLN A 63 10.49 -8.65 -7.45
C GLN A 63 12.00 -8.88 -7.43
N ARG A 64 12.67 -8.63 -8.54
CA ARG A 64 14.12 -8.76 -8.69
C ARG A 64 14.78 -7.39 -8.77
N LEU A 65 16.04 -7.31 -8.35
CA LEU A 65 16.82 -6.06 -8.43
C LEU A 65 16.97 -5.58 -9.88
N GLU A 66 17.09 -6.51 -10.82
CA GLU A 66 17.27 -6.29 -12.25
C GLU A 66 16.00 -5.88 -12.99
N ASP A 67 14.84 -5.94 -12.34
CA ASP A 67 13.56 -5.51 -12.93
C ASP A 67 13.47 -3.97 -12.95
N VAL A 68 14.32 -3.33 -13.72
CA VAL A 68 14.38 -1.87 -13.90
C VAL A 68 14.09 -1.47 -15.33
N PRO A 69 13.63 -0.23 -15.59
CA PRO A 69 13.47 0.29 -16.94
C PRO A 69 14.80 0.30 -17.71
N GLN A 70 14.71 0.22 -19.04
CA GLN A 70 15.89 0.30 -19.90
C GLN A 70 16.64 1.62 -19.67
N GLY A 71 17.97 1.53 -19.52
CA GLY A 71 18.84 2.70 -19.29
C GLY A 71 18.99 3.10 -17.83
N VAL A 72 18.38 2.38 -16.89
CA VAL A 72 18.62 2.58 -15.46
C VAL A 72 19.77 1.71 -15.00
N GLU A 73 20.83 2.33 -14.49
CA GLU A 73 21.98 1.63 -13.93
C GLU A 73 21.72 1.27 -12.46
N ILE A 74 22.07 0.04 -12.08
CA ILE A 74 22.00 -0.41 -10.70
C ILE A 74 23.26 0.07 -9.97
N PRO A 75 23.13 0.90 -8.90
CA PRO A 75 24.30 1.36 -8.15
C PRO A 75 25.12 0.20 -7.59
N GLU A 76 26.44 0.34 -7.66
CA GLU A 76 27.37 -0.63 -7.08
C GLU A 76 27.06 -0.92 -5.61
N GLY A 77 27.05 -2.19 -5.24
CA GLY A 77 26.77 -2.64 -3.87
C GLY A 77 25.28 -2.68 -3.47
N ARG A 78 24.35 -2.31 -4.36
CA ARG A 78 22.94 -2.43 -4.07
C ARG A 78 22.49 -3.89 -4.07
N GLN A 79 21.96 -4.37 -2.95
CA GLN A 79 21.46 -5.75 -2.80
C GLN A 79 19.94 -5.85 -2.68
N LYS A 80 19.27 -4.75 -2.30
CA LYS A 80 17.81 -4.75 -2.07
C LYS A 80 17.07 -4.26 -3.31
N PRO A 81 15.89 -4.86 -3.63
CA PRO A 81 14.99 -4.32 -4.63
C PRO A 81 14.64 -2.83 -4.35
N TRP A 82 14.14 -2.13 -5.37
CA TRP A 82 14.01 -0.67 -5.29
C TRP A 82 12.79 -0.30 -4.46
N GLY A 83 11.71 -0.44 -4.62
CA GLY A 83 10.58 -0.02 -3.80
C GLY A 83 9.25 -0.41 -4.45
N THR A 84 8.19 0.27 -4.01
CA THR A 84 6.82 -0.05 -4.43
C THR A 84 6.58 0.18 -5.93
N GLY A 85 7.22 1.20 -6.51
CA GLY A 85 7.15 1.47 -7.95
C GLY A 85 7.74 0.34 -8.78
N GLN A 86 8.93 -0.16 -8.44
CA GLN A 86 9.52 -1.32 -9.10
C GLN A 86 8.68 -2.58 -8.90
N ALA A 87 8.13 -2.78 -7.70
CA ALA A 87 7.25 -3.91 -7.44
C ALA A 87 6.04 -3.90 -8.39
N THR A 88 5.44 -2.74 -8.59
CA THR A 88 4.32 -2.56 -9.53
C THR A 88 4.77 -2.82 -10.98
N LEU A 89 5.94 -2.33 -11.38
CA LEU A 89 6.50 -2.57 -12.70
C LEU A 89 6.77 -4.07 -12.96
N ALA A 90 7.28 -4.80 -11.96
CA ALA A 90 7.47 -6.25 -12.08
C ALA A 90 6.13 -6.98 -12.31
N ALA A 91 5.03 -6.47 -11.72
CA ALA A 91 3.69 -7.01 -11.92
C ALA A 91 3.09 -6.68 -13.30
N ALA A 92 3.51 -5.60 -13.94
CA ALA A 92 2.95 -5.13 -15.21
C ALA A 92 2.99 -6.21 -16.31
N ARG A 93 4.01 -7.07 -16.31
CA ARG A 93 4.17 -8.19 -17.27
C ARG A 93 3.02 -9.21 -17.24
N VAL A 94 2.26 -9.29 -16.15
CA VAL A 94 1.15 -10.24 -15.96
C VAL A 94 -0.20 -9.57 -15.81
N LEU A 95 -0.26 -8.25 -15.81
CA LEU A 95 -1.49 -7.46 -15.69
C LEU A 95 -2.25 -7.31 -17.01
N GLU A 96 -1.63 -7.62 -18.15
CA GLU A 96 -2.27 -7.74 -19.49
C GLU A 96 -3.17 -6.54 -19.86
N ASN A 97 -2.69 -5.32 -19.66
CA ASN A 97 -3.45 -4.09 -19.93
C ASN A 97 -4.84 -4.05 -19.24
N THR A 98 -4.93 -4.55 -18.02
CA THR A 98 -6.15 -4.55 -17.22
C THR A 98 -6.02 -3.51 -16.10
N PRO A 99 -7.03 -2.68 -15.83
CA PRO A 99 -7.03 -1.80 -14.66
C PRO A 99 -6.82 -2.58 -13.37
N TYR A 100 -6.01 -2.07 -12.47
CA TYR A 100 -5.62 -2.78 -11.25
C TYR A 100 -5.51 -1.86 -10.04
N ALA A 101 -5.68 -2.43 -8.85
CA ALA A 101 -5.39 -1.75 -7.59
C ALA A 101 -4.13 -2.36 -6.94
N VAL A 102 -3.37 -1.51 -6.28
CA VAL A 102 -2.17 -1.90 -5.51
C VAL A 102 -2.43 -1.64 -4.04
N ILE A 103 -2.13 -2.64 -3.20
CA ILE A 103 -2.26 -2.56 -1.74
C ILE A 103 -1.00 -3.13 -1.07
N ASN A 104 -0.78 -2.74 0.19
CA ASN A 104 0.12 -3.45 1.08
C ASN A 104 -0.56 -4.69 1.66
N ALA A 105 0.17 -5.76 1.89
CA ALA A 105 -0.39 -7.00 2.39
C ALA A 105 -0.60 -7.02 3.91
N ASP A 106 -0.03 -6.04 4.62
CA ASP A 106 -0.03 -5.92 6.07
C ASP A 106 -0.87 -4.74 6.60
N ASP A 107 -1.62 -4.08 5.71
CA ASP A 107 -2.57 -3.02 6.06
C ASP A 107 -4.02 -3.50 5.93
N PHE A 108 -4.88 -3.06 6.85
CA PHE A 108 -6.33 -3.25 6.77
C PHE A 108 -7.00 -2.02 6.15
N TYR A 109 -7.66 -2.19 5.02
CA TYR A 109 -8.24 -1.09 4.24
C TYR A 109 -9.73 -0.88 4.45
N GLY A 110 -10.46 -1.93 4.82
CA GLY A 110 -11.90 -1.92 4.96
C GLY A 110 -12.66 -2.00 3.63
N ARG A 111 -13.88 -2.49 3.70
CA ARG A 111 -14.74 -2.80 2.56
C ARG A 111 -14.97 -1.60 1.63
N GLU A 112 -15.31 -0.45 2.20
CA GLU A 112 -15.67 0.76 1.43
C GLU A 112 -14.52 1.24 0.51
N ALA A 113 -13.28 1.05 0.95
CA ALA A 113 -12.11 1.41 0.16
C ALA A 113 -12.03 0.60 -1.13
N PHE A 114 -12.25 -0.71 -1.05
CA PHE A 114 -12.27 -1.58 -2.23
C PHE A 114 -13.45 -1.29 -3.15
N GLU A 115 -14.63 -0.99 -2.61
CA GLU A 115 -15.80 -0.60 -3.40
C GLU A 115 -15.52 0.71 -4.17
N LYS A 116 -14.97 1.73 -3.53
CA LYS A 116 -14.65 3.03 -4.15
C LYS A 116 -13.60 2.89 -5.25
N ILE A 117 -12.48 2.21 -4.97
CA ILE A 117 -11.42 2.06 -5.97
C ILE A 117 -11.87 1.21 -7.16
N TYR A 118 -12.67 0.16 -6.90
CA TYR A 118 -13.24 -0.67 -7.96
C TYR A 118 -14.18 0.11 -8.87
N GLN A 119 -15.09 0.91 -8.29
CA GLN A 119 -16.01 1.75 -9.08
C GLN A 119 -15.25 2.79 -9.91
N PHE A 120 -14.19 3.38 -9.36
CA PHE A 120 -13.33 4.26 -10.15
C PHE A 120 -12.72 3.52 -11.33
N LEU A 121 -12.01 2.40 -11.10
CA LEU A 121 -11.32 1.63 -12.13
C LEU A 121 -12.27 1.07 -13.21
N LYS A 122 -13.49 0.69 -12.82
CA LYS A 122 -14.50 0.22 -13.75
C LYS A 122 -14.95 1.29 -14.74
N ASN A 123 -14.93 2.57 -14.32
CA ASN A 123 -15.44 3.70 -15.10
C ASN A 123 -14.31 4.58 -15.65
N ALA A 124 -13.07 4.37 -15.25
CA ALA A 124 -11.92 5.11 -15.73
C ALA A 124 -11.73 4.92 -17.24
N GLN A 125 -11.46 6.01 -17.92
CA GLN A 125 -11.19 6.03 -19.36
C GLN A 125 -9.97 6.89 -19.60
N ASP A 126 -8.92 6.27 -20.11
CA ASP A 126 -7.74 6.99 -20.51
C ASP A 126 -8.05 7.88 -21.71
N GLY A 127 -7.63 9.13 -21.60
CA GLY A 127 -7.75 10.14 -22.65
C GLY A 127 -6.38 10.73 -22.96
N ALA A 128 -6.31 12.06 -23.03
CA ALA A 128 -5.03 12.77 -23.13
C ALA A 128 -4.17 12.65 -21.86
N LYS A 129 -4.76 12.21 -20.76
CA LYS A 129 -4.10 11.91 -19.49
C LYS A 129 -4.56 10.54 -18.99
N LEU A 130 -3.69 9.87 -18.27
CA LEU A 130 -4.00 8.60 -17.58
C LEU A 130 -4.83 8.91 -16.31
N ASP A 131 -5.82 8.08 -16.04
CA ASP A 131 -6.68 8.19 -14.88
C ASP A 131 -6.15 7.31 -13.74
N PHE A 132 -5.58 7.95 -12.71
CA PHE A 132 -5.12 7.29 -11.49
C PHE A 132 -5.93 7.74 -10.28
N ALA A 133 -6.14 6.87 -9.33
CA ALA A 133 -6.82 7.20 -8.09
C ALA A 133 -6.07 6.66 -6.86
N MET A 134 -6.26 7.32 -5.75
CA MET A 134 -5.84 6.87 -4.44
C MET A 134 -7.03 6.95 -3.48
N VAL A 135 -7.20 5.95 -2.64
CA VAL A 135 -8.15 6.04 -1.53
C VAL A 135 -7.51 6.79 -0.38
N GLY A 136 -8.03 7.98 -0.08
CA GLY A 136 -7.62 8.77 1.07
C GLY A 136 -8.35 8.34 2.34
N TYR A 137 -7.64 8.37 3.46
CA TYR A 137 -8.17 8.07 4.79
C TYR A 137 -8.04 9.30 5.68
N TYR A 138 -8.95 9.50 6.61
CA TYR A 138 -8.74 10.48 7.66
C TYR A 138 -7.71 9.97 8.66
N VAL A 139 -6.74 10.80 9.02
CA VAL A 139 -5.62 10.42 9.89
C VAL A 139 -6.10 9.84 11.21
N LYS A 140 -7.20 10.37 11.78
CA LYS A 140 -7.82 9.87 13.03
C LYS A 140 -8.18 8.38 12.98
N ASN A 141 -8.45 7.83 11.80
CA ASN A 141 -8.83 6.43 11.61
C ASN A 141 -7.61 5.52 11.33
N THR A 142 -6.41 6.06 11.28
CA THR A 142 -5.19 5.34 10.88
C THR A 142 -4.09 5.35 11.94
N VAL A 143 -4.30 6.07 13.03
CA VAL A 143 -3.39 6.12 14.19
C VAL A 143 -3.81 5.10 15.25
N THR A 144 -2.87 4.69 16.06
CA THR A 144 -3.06 3.72 17.16
C THR A 144 -2.87 4.39 18.52
N GLU A 145 -3.39 3.77 19.58
CA GLU A 145 -3.12 4.19 20.96
C GLU A 145 -1.71 3.78 21.42
N ASN A 146 -1.08 2.83 20.74
CA ASN A 146 0.21 2.28 21.12
C ASN A 146 1.25 2.51 20.01
N GLY A 147 2.10 3.52 20.22
CA GLY A 147 3.18 3.84 19.29
C GLY A 147 2.76 4.78 18.15
N TYR A 148 3.60 4.84 17.13
CA TYR A 148 3.44 5.76 16.01
C TYR A 148 3.23 5.02 14.68
N VAL A 149 2.72 5.74 13.70
CA VAL A 149 2.55 5.27 12.32
C VAL A 149 3.29 6.16 11.34
N SER A 150 3.62 5.62 10.17
CA SER A 150 4.08 6.40 9.01
C SER A 150 2.95 6.53 8.01
N ARG A 151 2.69 7.73 7.50
CA ARG A 151 1.64 7.99 6.49
C ARG A 151 2.06 9.09 5.53
N GLY A 152 1.65 8.96 4.28
CA GLY A 152 1.71 10.05 3.32
C GLY A 152 0.61 11.07 3.59
N VAL A 153 0.94 12.23 4.14
CA VAL A 153 -0.01 13.33 4.34
C VAL A 153 -0.30 13.98 2.99
N CYS A 154 -1.59 14.01 2.62
CA CYS A 154 -2.05 14.44 1.32
C CYS A 154 -2.56 15.87 1.34
N GLN A 155 -2.22 16.64 0.29
CA GLN A 155 -2.92 17.88 -0.06
C GLN A 155 -3.91 17.54 -1.16
N VAL A 156 -5.19 17.84 -0.94
CA VAL A 156 -6.28 17.54 -1.87
C VAL A 156 -7.07 18.81 -2.13
N GLU A 157 -7.30 19.11 -3.41
CA GLU A 157 -8.12 20.23 -3.86
C GLU A 157 -9.11 19.76 -4.92
N GLY A 158 -10.40 20.06 -4.71
CA GLY A 158 -11.45 19.64 -5.64
C GLY A 158 -11.52 18.13 -5.87
N GLY A 159 -11.12 17.31 -4.89
CA GLY A 159 -11.04 15.84 -5.02
C GLY A 159 -9.78 15.35 -5.76
N MET A 160 -8.91 16.25 -6.19
CA MET A 160 -7.66 15.91 -6.89
C MET A 160 -6.47 15.98 -5.94
N LEU A 161 -5.65 14.93 -5.96
CA LEU A 161 -4.42 14.88 -5.19
C LEU A 161 -3.40 15.87 -5.77
N GLN A 162 -2.95 16.83 -4.97
CA GLN A 162 -1.94 17.81 -5.36
C GLN A 162 -0.53 17.38 -4.95
N SER A 163 -0.40 16.86 -3.73
CA SER A 163 0.88 16.39 -3.21
C SER A 163 0.70 15.34 -2.12
N VAL A 164 1.74 14.55 -1.90
CA VAL A 164 1.87 13.61 -0.78
C VAL A 164 3.20 13.85 -0.11
N THR A 165 3.19 14.09 1.19
CA THR A 165 4.40 14.23 2.00
C THR A 165 4.46 13.11 3.02
N GLU A 166 5.46 12.25 2.93
CA GLU A 166 5.64 11.16 3.90
C GLU A 166 6.03 11.74 5.27
N ARG A 167 5.24 11.37 6.29
CA ARG A 167 5.54 11.67 7.69
C ARG A 167 5.79 10.34 8.40
N THR A 168 7.02 10.10 8.76
CA THR A 168 7.47 8.80 9.28
C THR A 168 7.11 8.57 10.74
N HIS A 169 6.70 9.62 11.45
CA HIS A 169 6.34 9.54 12.86
C HIS A 169 5.11 10.39 13.16
N ILE A 170 3.94 9.78 13.12
CA ILE A 170 2.65 10.38 13.51
C ILE A 170 2.11 9.58 14.69
N GLU A 171 1.67 10.25 15.75
CA GLU A 171 1.08 9.58 16.91
C GLU A 171 -0.07 10.38 17.54
N LYS A 172 -0.87 9.71 18.37
CA LYS A 172 -1.81 10.34 19.27
C LYS A 172 -1.09 10.87 20.50
N ARG A 173 -1.37 12.12 20.83
CA ARG A 173 -0.85 12.83 21.98
C ARG A 173 -2.00 13.38 22.82
N PRO A 174 -1.80 13.82 24.07
CA PRO A 174 -2.85 14.42 24.89
C PRO A 174 -3.56 15.61 24.20
N GLU A 175 -2.82 16.38 23.40
CA GLU A 175 -3.31 17.56 22.70
C GLU A 175 -3.95 17.25 21.34
N GLY A 176 -3.90 15.98 20.88
CA GLY A 176 -4.41 15.56 19.58
C GLY A 176 -3.42 14.74 18.76
N ILE A 177 -3.63 14.68 17.46
CA ILE A 177 -2.73 13.96 16.54
C ILE A 177 -1.64 14.92 16.07
N ALA A 178 -0.38 14.48 16.12
CA ALA A 178 0.75 15.29 15.66
C ALA A 178 1.86 14.42 15.07
N TYR A 179 2.72 15.03 14.27
CA TYR A 179 3.93 14.39 13.73
C TYR A 179 5.19 15.13 14.16
N THR A 180 6.30 14.41 14.15
CA THR A 180 7.64 14.94 14.38
C THR A 180 8.60 14.52 13.26
N GLU A 181 9.59 15.36 12.96
CA GLU A 181 10.66 15.09 12.01
C GLU A 181 12.06 15.13 12.67
N ASP A 182 12.12 15.48 13.95
CA ASP A 182 13.35 15.71 14.74
C ASP A 182 13.44 14.81 15.98
N GLY A 183 12.81 13.63 15.91
CA GLY A 183 12.84 12.64 16.99
C GLY A 183 12.03 13.04 18.23
N GLY A 184 11.04 13.92 18.07
CA GLY A 184 10.12 14.30 19.15
C GLY A 184 10.49 15.62 19.84
N SER A 185 11.48 16.35 19.33
CA SER A 185 11.84 17.68 19.87
C SER A 185 10.79 18.73 19.51
N THR A 186 10.22 18.63 18.30
CA THR A 186 9.14 19.51 17.82
C THR A 186 7.98 18.66 17.34
N TRP A 187 6.75 19.10 17.69
CA TRP A 187 5.52 18.41 17.28
C TRP A 187 4.64 19.36 16.48
N ASN A 188 4.26 18.91 15.29
CA ASN A 188 3.40 19.64 14.37
C ASN A 188 2.01 19.01 14.38
N PRO A 189 0.96 19.74 14.76
CA PRO A 189 -0.39 19.19 14.85
C PRO A 189 -0.95 18.83 13.49
N LEU A 190 -1.75 17.76 13.45
CA LEU A 190 -2.56 17.36 12.31
C LEU A 190 -4.03 17.40 12.70
N ALA A 191 -4.85 18.04 11.88
CA ALA A 191 -6.30 17.99 12.06
C ALA A 191 -6.78 16.53 11.94
N PRO A 192 -7.74 16.09 12.75
CA PRO A 192 -8.23 14.71 12.74
C PRO A 192 -8.75 14.23 11.39
N ASP A 193 -9.24 15.15 10.56
CA ASP A 193 -9.76 14.93 9.21
C ASP A 193 -8.71 15.16 8.10
N THR A 194 -7.44 15.38 8.47
CA THR A 194 -6.35 15.40 7.50
C THR A 194 -6.34 14.12 6.68
N VAL A 195 -6.32 14.27 5.36
CA VAL A 195 -6.29 13.13 4.44
C VAL A 195 -4.88 12.54 4.38
N VAL A 196 -4.81 11.23 4.53
CA VAL A 196 -3.54 10.48 4.44
C VAL A 196 -3.66 9.30 3.49
N SER A 197 -2.55 8.92 2.89
CA SER A 197 -2.39 7.71 2.09
C SER A 197 -2.04 6.51 2.98
N MET A 198 -2.68 5.38 2.73
CA MET A 198 -2.30 4.05 3.22
C MET A 198 -1.84 3.14 2.07
N ASN A 199 -1.41 3.73 0.94
CA ASN A 199 -0.95 3.00 -0.24
C ASN A 199 -2.00 2.08 -0.90
N LEU A 200 -3.28 2.50 -0.91
CA LEU A 200 -4.28 1.91 -1.79
C LEU A 200 -4.42 2.79 -3.03
N TRP A 201 -3.88 2.33 -4.13
CA TRP A 201 -3.85 3.04 -5.41
C TRP A 201 -4.57 2.24 -6.49
N GLY A 202 -5.20 2.93 -7.43
CA GLY A 202 -5.79 2.37 -8.64
C GLY A 202 -5.17 2.99 -9.88
N PHE A 203 -4.85 2.15 -10.85
CA PHE A 203 -4.20 2.52 -12.09
C PHE A 203 -4.97 1.96 -13.29
N THR A 204 -5.07 2.76 -14.34
CA THR A 204 -5.41 2.28 -15.67
C THR A 204 -4.19 1.65 -16.32
N PRO A 205 -4.34 0.87 -17.40
CA PRO A 205 -3.24 0.18 -18.08
C PRO A 205 -2.13 1.09 -18.59
#